data_0ddd3efdc5a9fb5e8924a2fa4f2a3b11
#
_entry.id   0ddd3efdc5a9fb5e8924a2fa4f2a3b11
#
_cell.length_a   1.000
_cell.length_b   1.000
_cell.length_c   1.000
_cell.angle_alpha   90.00
_cell.angle_beta   90.00
_cell.angle_gamma   90.00
#
_symmetry.space_group_name_H-M   'P 1'
#
loop_
_entity.id
_entity.type
_entity.pdbx_description
1 polymer ?
#
loop_
_entity_poly.entity_id
_entity_poly.type
_entity_poly.pdbx_seq_one_letter_code
_entity_poly.pdbx_strand_id
1 'polypeptide(L)'
;MAAHLLLSGHHVTVYNRTPAKAQAFLAEYGDTGRVQTATTPRQAAEGAEVVFSCVGNDHDLAQVILGDEGALNGMDPHTILVDHTTASAQIARELFEHCIKAGVDFIDAPVSGGQGGAQNGLLTVMCGGETQAFEKIRPLAMAFSRACTLMGESGAGQLTKMVNQICIAGLVQGLGEGIAFGMKAGLDMNLVLDVISKGAAQSWQMENRGKTMVADQFDFGFAVDWMRKDLNIVLQEAQKNGARLPVTALVDQFYADVQQMGGRRWDTSSLIKRLT
;
A
#
# COMPACT_ATOMS: atom_id res chain seq x y z
N MET A 1 6.02 9.62 1.24
CA MET A 1 6.95 9.35 0.11
C MET A 1 7.40 10.66 -0.55
N ALA A 2 6.54 11.46 -1.15
CA ALA A 2 6.93 12.73 -1.80
C ALA A 2 7.78 13.65 -0.93
N ALA A 3 7.43 13.84 0.36
CA ALA A 3 8.20 14.66 1.29
C ALA A 3 9.63 14.13 1.50
N HIS A 4 9.82 12.80 1.57
CA HIS A 4 11.16 12.23 1.72
C HIS A 4 12.03 12.46 0.49
N LEU A 5 11.47 12.34 -0.73
CA LEU A 5 12.19 12.67 -1.97
C LEU A 5 12.61 14.13 -1.98
N LEU A 6 11.70 15.04 -1.62
CA LEU A 6 12.00 16.46 -1.52
C LEU A 6 13.11 16.77 -0.50
N LEU A 7 13.03 16.16 0.69
CA LEU A 7 14.03 16.32 1.76
C LEU A 7 15.39 15.71 1.36
N SER A 8 15.40 14.73 0.47
CA SER A 8 16.62 14.17 -0.14
C SER A 8 17.19 15.04 -1.27
N GLY A 9 16.61 16.20 -1.55
CA GLY A 9 17.16 17.18 -2.49
C GLY A 9 16.52 17.21 -3.87
N HIS A 10 15.53 16.37 -4.13
CA HIS A 10 14.86 16.30 -5.44
C HIS A 10 13.83 17.43 -5.63
N HIS A 11 13.58 17.83 -6.87
CA HIS A 11 12.41 18.63 -7.24
C HIS A 11 11.20 17.73 -7.36
N VAL A 12 10.05 18.17 -6.81
CA VAL A 12 8.84 17.34 -6.74
C VAL A 12 7.64 18.14 -7.25
N THR A 13 7.00 17.66 -8.30
CA THR A 13 5.69 18.15 -8.76
C THR A 13 4.62 17.19 -8.26
N VAL A 14 3.63 17.71 -7.54
CA VAL A 14 2.56 16.89 -6.96
C VAL A 14 1.21 17.15 -7.60
N TYR A 15 0.50 16.07 -7.87
CA TYR A 15 -0.90 16.08 -8.26
C TYR A 15 -1.74 15.28 -7.27
N ASN A 16 -2.94 15.72 -7.00
CA ASN A 16 -3.96 14.93 -6.31
C ASN A 16 -5.35 15.28 -6.87
N ARG A 17 -6.22 14.26 -7.05
CA ARG A 17 -7.61 14.44 -7.48
C ARG A 17 -8.39 15.43 -6.60
N THR A 18 -8.02 15.57 -5.33
CA THR A 18 -8.50 16.61 -4.42
C THR A 18 -7.46 17.74 -4.36
N PRO A 19 -7.66 18.88 -5.08
CA PRO A 19 -6.63 19.93 -5.21
C PRO A 19 -6.13 20.47 -3.87
N ALA A 20 -7.01 20.54 -2.86
CA ALA A 20 -6.66 21.00 -1.52
C ALA A 20 -5.50 20.19 -0.88
N LYS A 21 -5.36 18.90 -1.22
CA LYS A 21 -4.24 18.08 -0.71
C LYS A 21 -2.90 18.46 -1.34
N ALA A 22 -2.88 18.77 -2.64
CA ALA A 22 -1.68 19.27 -3.31
C ALA A 22 -1.29 20.65 -2.79
N GLN A 23 -2.28 21.53 -2.58
CA GLN A 23 -2.05 22.86 -2.00
C GLN A 23 -1.55 22.78 -0.56
N ALA A 24 -2.07 21.87 0.26
CA ALA A 24 -1.56 21.65 1.62
C ALA A 24 -0.09 21.19 1.61
N PHE A 25 0.29 20.31 0.69
CA PHE A 25 1.68 19.89 0.51
C PHE A 25 2.57 21.06 0.08
N LEU A 26 2.11 21.89 -0.86
CA LEU A 26 2.83 23.10 -1.26
C LEU A 26 2.98 24.09 -0.08
N ALA A 27 1.94 24.29 0.72
CA ALA A 27 2.00 25.16 1.89
C ALA A 27 2.99 24.67 2.95
N GLU A 28 3.12 23.34 3.12
CA GLU A 28 4.03 22.75 4.11
C GLU A 28 5.50 22.78 3.65
N TYR A 29 5.77 22.60 2.33
CA TYR A 29 7.13 22.39 1.82
C TYR A 29 7.58 23.44 0.79
N GLY A 30 6.75 24.44 0.46
CA GLY A 30 7.02 25.43 -0.59
C GLY A 30 8.29 26.25 -0.38
N ASP A 31 8.63 26.56 0.87
CA ASP A 31 9.84 27.31 1.26
C ASP A 31 11.15 26.63 0.82
N THR A 32 11.11 25.33 0.47
CA THR A 32 12.25 24.63 -0.10
C THR A 32 12.63 25.12 -1.51
N GLY A 33 11.71 25.78 -2.21
CA GLY A 33 11.87 26.20 -3.62
C GLY A 33 11.87 25.05 -4.63
N ARG A 34 11.60 23.81 -4.19
CA ARG A 34 11.66 22.60 -5.02
C ARG A 34 10.34 21.87 -5.15
N VAL A 35 9.22 22.49 -4.73
CA VAL A 35 7.88 21.94 -4.83
C VAL A 35 7.05 22.71 -5.85
N GLN A 36 6.34 21.96 -6.69
CA GLN A 36 5.32 22.48 -7.60
C GLN A 36 4.05 21.66 -7.48
N THR A 37 2.92 22.24 -7.87
CA THR A 37 1.64 21.54 -7.98
C THR A 37 1.15 21.56 -9.41
N ALA A 38 0.50 20.47 -9.83
CA ALA A 38 -0.13 20.36 -11.13
C ALA A 38 -1.64 20.15 -10.97
N THR A 39 -2.41 20.48 -12.02
CA THR A 39 -3.87 20.31 -12.05
C THR A 39 -4.30 19.00 -12.70
N THR A 40 -3.41 18.34 -13.47
CA THR A 40 -3.65 17.04 -14.08
C THR A 40 -2.44 16.10 -13.84
N PRO A 41 -2.63 14.77 -13.93
CA PRO A 41 -1.53 13.82 -13.89
C PRO A 41 -0.50 14.07 -15.01
N ARG A 42 -0.98 14.41 -16.22
CA ARG A 42 -0.15 14.76 -17.37
C ARG A 42 0.82 15.91 -17.05
N GLN A 43 0.28 17.03 -16.54
CA GLN A 43 1.11 18.19 -16.15
C GLN A 43 2.12 17.85 -15.04
N ALA A 44 1.75 16.96 -14.12
CA ALA A 44 2.66 16.52 -13.06
C ALA A 44 3.83 15.69 -13.60
N ALA A 45 3.65 15.03 -14.73
CA ALA A 45 4.63 14.16 -15.36
C ALA A 45 5.54 14.88 -16.36
N GLU A 46 5.15 16.07 -16.86
CA GLU A 46 5.93 16.84 -17.85
C GLU A 46 7.32 17.21 -17.30
N GLY A 47 8.37 16.77 -18.02
CA GLY A 47 9.77 17.02 -17.65
C GLY A 47 10.26 16.21 -16.44
N ALA A 48 9.48 15.26 -15.93
CA ALA A 48 9.91 14.42 -14.82
C ALA A 48 10.77 13.24 -15.32
N GLU A 49 11.88 12.98 -14.64
CA GLU A 49 12.73 11.80 -14.90
C GLU A 49 12.06 10.51 -14.38
N VAL A 50 11.35 10.62 -13.24
CA VAL A 50 10.62 9.51 -12.61
C VAL A 50 9.27 9.99 -12.13
N VAL A 51 8.21 9.28 -12.49
CA VAL A 51 6.84 9.52 -12.03
C VAL A 51 6.46 8.45 -11.02
N PHE A 52 6.02 8.87 -9.83
CA PHE A 52 5.52 7.97 -8.80
C PHE A 52 4.00 8.08 -8.69
N SER A 53 3.28 6.97 -8.82
CA SER A 53 1.83 6.90 -8.58
C SER A 53 1.50 6.11 -7.32
N CYS A 54 0.41 6.51 -6.65
CA CYS A 54 -0.16 5.76 -5.52
C CYS A 54 -1.63 6.17 -5.37
N VAL A 55 -2.54 5.33 -5.85
CA VAL A 55 -3.97 5.59 -5.88
C VAL A 55 -4.78 4.46 -5.22
N GLY A 56 -6.10 4.41 -5.41
CA GLY A 56 -6.96 3.54 -4.62
C GLY A 56 -7.12 2.10 -5.15
N ASN A 57 -7.16 1.92 -6.47
CA ASN A 57 -7.52 0.66 -7.12
C ASN A 57 -7.11 0.66 -8.60
N ASP A 58 -7.37 -0.45 -9.31
CA ASP A 58 -7.04 -0.63 -10.73
C ASP A 58 -7.69 0.44 -11.63
N HIS A 59 -8.95 0.77 -11.39
CA HIS A 59 -9.67 1.76 -12.20
C HIS A 59 -9.06 3.16 -12.04
N ASP A 60 -8.83 3.59 -10.80
CA ASP A 60 -8.18 4.88 -10.52
C ASP A 60 -6.76 4.91 -11.11
N LEU A 61 -6.03 3.79 -11.07
CA LEU A 61 -4.69 3.66 -11.62
C LEU A 61 -4.70 3.77 -13.15
N ALA A 62 -5.58 3.02 -13.83
CA ALA A 62 -5.73 3.12 -15.28
C ALA A 62 -6.07 4.56 -15.70
N GLN A 63 -6.99 5.22 -15.00
CA GLN A 63 -7.40 6.58 -15.33
C GLN A 63 -6.28 7.61 -15.10
N VAL A 64 -5.54 7.51 -14.01
CA VAL A 64 -4.44 8.44 -13.70
C VAL A 64 -3.27 8.27 -14.65
N ILE A 65 -3.03 7.07 -15.18
CA ILE A 65 -1.90 6.81 -16.08
C ILE A 65 -2.30 6.91 -17.55
N LEU A 66 -3.42 6.28 -17.97
CA LEU A 66 -3.80 6.11 -19.38
C LEU A 66 -4.95 7.02 -19.84
N GLY A 67 -5.62 7.75 -18.93
CA GLY A 67 -6.69 8.69 -19.30
C GLY A 67 -6.22 9.81 -20.21
N ASP A 68 -7.14 10.60 -20.78
CA ASP A 68 -6.82 11.70 -21.71
C ASP A 68 -5.80 12.70 -21.11
N GLU A 69 -5.92 13.02 -19.82
CA GLU A 69 -4.98 13.83 -19.04
C GLU A 69 -4.09 12.95 -18.13
N GLY A 70 -3.89 11.68 -18.52
CA GLY A 70 -3.08 10.72 -17.79
C GLY A 70 -1.58 11.01 -17.84
N ALA A 71 -0.87 10.52 -16.83
CA ALA A 71 0.55 10.80 -16.66
C ALA A 71 1.41 10.34 -17.86
N LEU A 72 1.08 9.20 -18.47
CA LEU A 72 1.84 8.68 -19.61
C LEU A 72 1.86 9.64 -20.81
N ASN A 73 0.81 10.46 -20.99
CA ASN A 73 0.76 11.47 -22.05
C ASN A 73 1.66 12.69 -21.78
N GLY A 74 2.20 12.85 -20.60
CA GLY A 74 3.14 13.91 -20.21
C GLY A 74 4.57 13.41 -20.01
N MET A 75 4.80 12.11 -20.11
CA MET A 75 6.13 11.51 -19.90
C MET A 75 6.94 11.48 -21.18
N ASP A 76 8.21 11.82 -21.07
CA ASP A 76 9.17 11.69 -22.17
C ASP A 76 9.71 10.25 -22.28
N PRO A 77 10.14 9.80 -23.48
CA PRO A 77 10.84 8.53 -23.64
C PRO A 77 12.08 8.44 -22.71
N HIS A 78 12.39 7.23 -22.24
CA HIS A 78 13.47 6.91 -21.30
C HIS A 78 13.27 7.38 -19.86
N THR A 79 12.08 7.87 -19.51
CA THR A 79 11.66 8.12 -18.14
C THR A 79 11.10 6.84 -17.50
N ILE A 80 10.80 6.87 -16.20
CA ILE A 80 10.35 5.69 -15.47
C ILE A 80 9.04 6.00 -14.73
N LEU A 81 8.04 5.17 -14.94
CA LEU A 81 6.81 5.14 -14.11
C LEU A 81 6.94 4.09 -13.00
N VAL A 82 6.78 4.52 -11.75
CA VAL A 82 6.80 3.65 -10.56
C VAL A 82 5.44 3.70 -9.89
N ASP A 83 4.74 2.58 -9.83
CA ASP A 83 3.42 2.52 -9.21
C ASP A 83 3.44 1.84 -7.83
N HIS A 84 3.11 2.58 -6.78
CA HIS A 84 3.01 2.12 -5.39
C HIS A 84 1.60 1.68 -5.00
N THR A 85 0.64 1.72 -5.91
CA THR A 85 -0.73 1.26 -5.67
C THR A 85 -0.74 -0.23 -5.36
N THR A 86 -1.52 -0.67 -4.38
CA THR A 86 -1.89 -2.08 -4.29
C THR A 86 -3.01 -2.34 -5.29
N ALA A 87 -2.66 -2.97 -6.40
CA ALA A 87 -3.49 -3.22 -7.56
C ALA A 87 -3.37 -4.68 -8.03
N SER A 88 -4.09 -5.07 -9.08
CA SER A 88 -3.94 -6.41 -9.64
C SER A 88 -2.62 -6.56 -10.41
N ALA A 89 -2.07 -7.78 -10.45
CA ALA A 89 -0.93 -8.08 -11.32
C ALA A 89 -1.28 -7.93 -12.80
N GLN A 90 -2.57 -8.03 -13.14
CA GLN A 90 -3.07 -7.82 -14.50
C GLN A 90 -2.88 -6.37 -14.93
N ILE A 91 -3.39 -5.40 -14.15
CA ILE A 91 -3.23 -3.97 -14.50
C ILE A 91 -1.74 -3.57 -14.54
N ALA A 92 -0.90 -4.13 -13.67
CA ALA A 92 0.54 -3.86 -13.71
C ALA A 92 1.15 -4.28 -15.05
N ARG A 93 0.80 -5.47 -15.56
CA ARG A 93 1.27 -5.95 -16.87
C ARG A 93 0.69 -5.13 -18.03
N GLU A 94 -0.58 -4.75 -17.96
CA GLU A 94 -1.20 -3.86 -18.96
C GLU A 94 -0.49 -2.50 -19.02
N LEU A 95 -0.19 -1.89 -17.88
CA LEU A 95 0.54 -0.64 -17.81
C LEU A 95 1.97 -0.79 -18.33
N PHE A 96 2.65 -1.89 -18.00
CA PHE A 96 3.96 -2.20 -18.55
C PHE A 96 3.95 -2.20 -20.09
N GLU A 97 2.97 -2.86 -20.71
CA GLU A 97 2.85 -2.89 -22.18
C GLU A 97 2.61 -1.49 -22.78
N HIS A 98 1.79 -0.66 -22.13
CA HIS A 98 1.53 0.71 -22.56
C HIS A 98 2.79 1.60 -22.43
N CYS A 99 3.50 1.48 -21.31
CA CYS A 99 4.73 2.23 -21.06
C CYS A 99 5.83 1.87 -22.07
N ILE A 100 6.06 0.59 -22.32
CA ILE A 100 7.07 0.15 -23.31
C ILE A 100 6.75 0.70 -24.71
N LYS A 101 5.49 0.71 -25.14
CA LYS A 101 5.09 1.31 -26.43
C LYS A 101 5.37 2.81 -26.50
N ALA A 102 5.34 3.50 -25.36
CA ALA A 102 5.67 4.92 -25.24
C ALA A 102 7.17 5.18 -25.02
N GLY A 103 8.00 4.14 -24.93
CA GLY A 103 9.42 4.25 -24.63
C GLY A 103 9.72 4.57 -23.14
N VAL A 104 8.77 4.32 -22.25
CA VAL A 104 8.84 4.56 -20.80
C VAL A 104 9.08 3.24 -20.08
N ASP A 105 10.01 3.22 -19.13
CA ASP A 105 10.20 2.07 -18.24
C ASP A 105 9.06 2.02 -17.19
N PHE A 106 8.67 0.82 -16.73
CA PHE A 106 7.61 0.65 -15.72
C PHE A 106 8.06 -0.28 -14.60
N ILE A 107 7.75 0.12 -13.34
CA ILE A 107 7.97 -0.70 -12.14
C ILE A 107 6.67 -0.71 -11.30
N ASP A 108 6.07 -1.88 -11.10
CA ASP A 108 5.06 -2.06 -10.05
C ASP A 108 5.76 -2.23 -8.70
N ALA A 109 5.43 -1.39 -7.74
CA ALA A 109 6.19 -1.23 -6.51
C ALA A 109 5.31 -1.05 -5.26
N PRO A 110 4.29 -1.91 -5.04
CA PRO A 110 3.45 -1.82 -3.86
C PRO A 110 4.26 -1.88 -2.58
N VAL A 111 3.71 -1.26 -1.52
CA VAL A 111 4.43 -1.05 -0.27
C VAL A 111 3.77 -1.74 0.92
N SER A 112 4.56 -2.03 1.95
CA SER A 112 4.11 -2.46 3.27
C SER A 112 4.74 -1.59 4.36
N GLY A 113 4.01 -1.38 5.47
CA GLY A 113 4.45 -0.52 6.60
C GLY A 113 3.39 0.49 7.03
N GLY A 114 2.31 0.65 6.26
CA GLY A 114 1.18 1.54 6.57
C GLY A 114 1.59 3.02 6.65
N GLN A 115 0.72 3.83 7.25
CA GLN A 115 0.93 5.26 7.40
C GLN A 115 2.21 5.58 8.20
N GLY A 116 2.44 4.87 9.30
CA GLY A 116 3.63 5.07 10.13
C GLY A 116 4.94 4.77 9.38
N GLY A 117 4.97 3.68 8.59
CA GLY A 117 6.11 3.37 7.73
C GLY A 117 6.36 4.46 6.69
N ALA A 118 5.30 4.99 6.07
CA ALA A 118 5.41 6.07 5.08
C ALA A 118 5.91 7.39 5.70
N GLN A 119 5.43 7.74 6.89
CA GLN A 119 5.84 8.95 7.61
C GLN A 119 7.30 8.89 8.07
N ASN A 120 7.74 7.74 8.53
CA ASN A 120 9.08 7.55 9.10
C ASN A 120 10.14 7.11 8.08
N GLY A 121 9.79 6.97 6.78
CA GLY A 121 10.74 6.50 5.76
C GLY A 121 11.12 5.02 5.93
N LEU A 122 10.24 4.20 6.49
CA LEU A 122 10.49 2.80 6.87
C LEU A 122 9.62 1.80 6.10
N LEU A 123 9.16 2.16 4.90
CA LEU A 123 8.40 1.24 4.06
C LEU A 123 9.25 0.05 3.59
N THR A 124 8.58 -1.05 3.30
CA THR A 124 9.12 -2.15 2.50
C THR A 124 8.49 -2.08 1.12
N VAL A 125 9.31 -1.99 0.08
CA VAL A 125 8.88 -1.85 -1.32
C VAL A 125 9.16 -3.16 -2.06
N MET A 126 8.13 -3.72 -2.69
CA MET A 126 8.19 -4.97 -3.45
C MET A 126 8.08 -4.62 -4.94
N CYS A 127 9.17 -4.69 -5.69
CA CYS A 127 9.22 -4.23 -7.07
C CYS A 127 9.08 -5.38 -8.07
N GLY A 128 8.32 -5.14 -9.15
CA GLY A 128 8.30 -5.98 -10.35
C GLY A 128 8.60 -5.15 -11.58
N GLY A 129 9.45 -5.66 -12.48
CA GLY A 129 9.84 -4.97 -13.71
C GLY A 129 11.27 -5.27 -14.14
N GLU A 130 11.78 -4.47 -15.07
CA GLU A 130 13.13 -4.67 -15.62
C GLU A 130 14.22 -4.25 -14.64
N THR A 131 15.30 -5.04 -14.57
CA THR A 131 16.42 -4.81 -13.64
C THR A 131 17.06 -3.43 -13.83
N GLN A 132 17.23 -2.95 -15.08
CA GLN A 132 17.85 -1.66 -15.33
C GLN A 132 17.00 -0.49 -14.79
N ALA A 133 15.69 -0.56 -14.97
CA ALA A 133 14.76 0.43 -14.42
C ALA A 133 14.75 0.38 -12.88
N PHE A 134 14.74 -0.82 -12.30
CA PHE A 134 14.81 -1.01 -10.84
C PHE A 134 16.08 -0.38 -10.24
N GLU A 135 17.26 -0.63 -10.80
CA GLU A 135 18.52 -0.07 -10.28
C GLU A 135 18.55 1.47 -10.30
N LYS A 136 17.90 2.09 -11.31
CA LYS A 136 17.76 3.55 -11.38
C LYS A 136 16.85 4.10 -10.29
N ILE A 137 15.69 3.43 -9.98
CA ILE A 137 14.71 3.93 -9.01
C ILE A 137 15.03 3.54 -7.58
N ARG A 138 15.82 2.49 -7.35
CA ARG A 138 16.15 1.99 -6.02
C ARG A 138 16.72 3.05 -5.08
N PRO A 139 17.69 3.91 -5.49
CA PRO A 139 18.17 4.99 -4.60
C PRO A 139 17.08 5.97 -4.19
N LEU A 140 16.15 6.29 -5.10
CA LEU A 140 15.02 7.17 -4.84
C LEU A 140 14.03 6.51 -3.85
N ALA A 141 13.70 5.23 -4.07
CA ALA A 141 12.80 4.48 -3.20
C ALA A 141 13.39 4.31 -1.78
N MET A 142 14.71 4.20 -1.65
CA MET A 142 15.37 4.12 -0.32
C MET A 142 15.25 5.40 0.50
N ALA A 143 14.90 6.54 -0.09
CA ALA A 143 14.62 7.77 0.66
C ALA A 143 13.39 7.64 1.59
N PHE A 144 12.44 6.76 1.26
CA PHE A 144 11.22 6.56 2.05
C PHE A 144 11.00 5.09 2.48
N SER A 145 12.02 4.25 2.31
CA SER A 145 11.90 2.83 2.66
C SER A 145 13.15 2.31 3.38
N ARG A 146 12.98 1.26 4.17
CA ARG A 146 14.07 0.48 4.78
C ARG A 146 14.52 -0.69 3.92
N ALA A 147 13.69 -1.10 2.94
CA ALA A 147 13.98 -2.19 2.03
C ALA A 147 13.23 -1.96 0.71
N CYS A 148 13.94 -2.15 -0.40
CA CYS A 148 13.41 -2.09 -1.75
C CYS A 148 14.04 -3.23 -2.54
N THR A 149 13.20 -4.17 -3.01
CA THR A 149 13.69 -5.44 -3.59
C THR A 149 12.94 -5.74 -4.89
N LEU A 150 13.70 -6.09 -5.94
CA LEU A 150 13.15 -6.62 -7.18
C LEU A 150 12.74 -8.07 -6.99
N MET A 151 11.46 -8.36 -7.21
CA MET A 151 10.86 -9.69 -6.99
C MET A 151 10.75 -10.51 -8.27
N GLY A 152 10.91 -9.89 -9.43
CA GLY A 152 10.79 -10.52 -10.75
C GLY A 152 10.29 -9.54 -11.80
N GLU A 153 9.73 -10.06 -12.87
CA GLU A 153 9.14 -9.29 -13.97
C GLU A 153 7.92 -8.48 -13.52
N SER A 154 7.37 -7.63 -14.41
CA SER A 154 6.19 -6.81 -14.14
C SER A 154 5.02 -7.64 -13.62
N GLY A 155 4.40 -7.17 -12.54
CA GLY A 155 3.37 -7.85 -11.77
C GLY A 155 3.91 -8.68 -10.58
N ALA A 156 5.22 -8.96 -10.50
CA ALA A 156 5.79 -9.73 -9.39
C ALA A 156 5.75 -8.95 -8.06
N GLY A 157 5.86 -7.64 -8.09
CA GLY A 157 5.66 -6.79 -6.92
C GLY A 157 4.24 -6.91 -6.38
N GLN A 158 3.21 -6.83 -7.25
CA GLN A 158 1.81 -6.99 -6.87
C GLN A 158 1.51 -8.39 -6.34
N LEU A 159 2.03 -9.45 -6.98
CA LEU A 159 1.88 -10.83 -6.48
C LEU A 159 2.53 -11.00 -5.10
N THR A 160 3.69 -10.41 -4.88
CA THR A 160 4.35 -10.41 -3.56
C THR A 160 3.50 -9.67 -2.52
N LYS A 161 2.90 -8.54 -2.89
CA LYS A 161 1.96 -7.81 -2.03
C LYS A 161 0.73 -8.66 -1.71
N MET A 162 0.21 -9.46 -2.65
CA MET A 162 -0.89 -10.39 -2.39
C MET A 162 -0.52 -11.43 -1.32
N VAL A 163 0.68 -12.02 -1.39
CA VAL A 163 1.19 -12.93 -0.34
C VAL A 163 1.21 -12.23 1.02
N ASN A 164 1.70 -10.98 1.08
CA ASN A 164 1.70 -10.18 2.30
C ASN A 164 0.28 -9.99 2.86
N GLN A 165 -0.72 -9.69 2.01
CA GLN A 165 -2.10 -9.45 2.46
C GLN A 165 -2.78 -10.75 2.93
N ILE A 166 -2.51 -11.89 2.30
CA ILE A 166 -2.94 -13.22 2.76
C ILE A 166 -2.45 -13.47 4.20
N CYS A 167 -1.15 -13.27 4.43
CA CYS A 167 -0.55 -13.45 5.75
C CYS A 167 -1.18 -12.52 6.80
N ILE A 168 -1.34 -11.23 6.49
CA ILE A 168 -1.91 -10.25 7.42
C ILE A 168 -3.36 -10.61 7.78
N ALA A 169 -4.18 -11.02 6.81
CA ALA A 169 -5.58 -11.36 7.05
C ALA A 169 -5.71 -12.49 8.09
N GLY A 170 -5.04 -13.60 7.88
CA GLY A 170 -5.08 -14.74 8.81
C GLY A 170 -4.50 -14.40 10.18
N LEU A 171 -3.40 -13.64 10.21
CA LEU A 171 -2.71 -13.27 11.43
C LEU A 171 -3.57 -12.33 12.31
N VAL A 172 -4.19 -11.31 11.72
CA VAL A 172 -5.04 -10.36 12.47
C VAL A 172 -6.29 -11.07 13.02
N GLN A 173 -6.89 -11.99 12.26
CA GLN A 173 -8.00 -12.80 12.75
C GLN A 173 -7.58 -13.67 13.94
N GLY A 174 -6.47 -14.41 13.83
CA GLY A 174 -5.96 -15.24 14.91
C GLY A 174 -5.61 -14.46 16.18
N LEU A 175 -5.03 -13.26 16.02
CA LEU A 175 -4.73 -12.35 17.11
C LEU A 175 -6.03 -11.88 17.79
N GLY A 176 -7.05 -11.51 17.00
CA GLY A 176 -8.37 -11.11 17.51
C GLY A 176 -9.04 -12.21 18.33
N GLU A 177 -9.03 -13.45 17.83
CA GLU A 177 -9.57 -14.61 18.55
C GLU A 177 -8.80 -14.86 19.85
N GLY A 178 -7.47 -14.80 19.83
CA GLY A 178 -6.63 -14.98 21.02
C GLY A 178 -6.92 -13.93 22.09
N ILE A 179 -7.07 -12.65 21.71
CA ILE A 179 -7.42 -11.56 22.63
C ILE A 179 -8.84 -11.78 23.19
N ALA A 180 -9.83 -12.06 22.35
CA ALA A 180 -11.20 -12.28 22.80
C ALA A 180 -11.32 -13.49 23.74
N PHE A 181 -10.59 -14.58 23.45
CA PHE A 181 -10.49 -15.74 24.33
C PHE A 181 -9.91 -15.37 25.70
N GLY A 182 -8.77 -14.65 25.72
CA GLY A 182 -8.11 -14.25 26.97
C GLY A 182 -8.99 -13.32 27.82
N MET A 183 -9.69 -12.36 27.20
CA MET A 183 -10.67 -11.50 27.88
C MET A 183 -11.78 -12.33 28.56
N LYS A 184 -12.35 -13.30 27.85
CA LYS A 184 -13.40 -14.19 28.40
C LYS A 184 -12.85 -15.14 29.49
N ALA A 185 -11.58 -15.48 29.45
CA ALA A 185 -10.90 -16.26 30.47
C ALA A 185 -10.49 -15.42 31.71
N GLY A 186 -10.75 -14.11 31.72
CA GLY A 186 -10.43 -13.21 32.82
C GLY A 186 -8.93 -12.87 32.93
N LEU A 187 -8.16 -12.99 31.85
CA LEU A 187 -6.74 -12.66 31.83
C LEU A 187 -6.52 -11.15 31.66
N ASP A 188 -5.46 -10.63 32.26
CA ASP A 188 -4.93 -9.29 31.90
C ASP A 188 -4.30 -9.37 30.51
N MET A 189 -5.03 -8.92 29.49
CA MET A 189 -4.58 -9.01 28.10
C MET A 189 -3.38 -8.14 27.78
N ASN A 190 -3.13 -7.05 28.52
CA ASN A 190 -1.91 -6.28 28.32
C ASN A 190 -0.68 -7.07 28.79
N LEU A 191 -0.77 -7.72 29.94
CA LEU A 191 0.27 -8.61 30.43
C LEU A 191 0.48 -9.82 29.51
N VAL A 192 -0.60 -10.44 29.03
CA VAL A 192 -0.53 -11.56 28.08
C VAL A 192 0.23 -11.14 26.81
N LEU A 193 -0.13 -10.02 26.20
CA LEU A 193 0.52 -9.50 25.00
C LEU A 193 2.00 -9.18 25.21
N ASP A 194 2.35 -8.58 26.37
CA ASP A 194 3.74 -8.28 26.73
C ASP A 194 4.59 -9.56 26.86
N VAL A 195 4.01 -10.66 27.30
CA VAL A 195 4.69 -11.96 27.42
C VAL A 195 4.81 -12.67 26.06
N ILE A 196 3.67 -12.87 25.36
CA ILE A 196 3.67 -13.68 24.15
C ILE A 196 4.36 -12.98 22.96
N SER A 197 4.50 -11.65 23.00
CA SER A 197 5.28 -10.90 21.99
C SER A 197 6.79 -11.22 22.04
N LYS A 198 7.28 -11.92 23.06
CA LYS A 198 8.67 -12.38 23.17
C LYS A 198 8.85 -13.83 22.70
N GLY A 199 7.77 -14.51 22.36
CA GLY A 199 7.75 -15.90 21.93
C GLY A 199 7.43 -16.07 20.44
N ALA A 200 7.16 -17.32 20.05
CA ALA A 200 6.92 -17.72 18.66
C ALA A 200 5.63 -17.11 18.04
N ALA A 201 4.71 -16.60 18.85
CA ALA A 201 3.49 -15.94 18.38
C ALA A 201 3.69 -14.46 18.04
N GLN A 202 4.90 -13.91 18.26
CA GLN A 202 5.22 -12.52 17.96
C GLN A 202 4.89 -12.15 16.52
N SER A 203 4.38 -10.95 16.35
CA SER A 203 4.15 -10.35 15.04
C SER A 203 4.08 -8.83 15.14
N TRP A 204 4.34 -8.15 14.01
CA TRP A 204 4.15 -6.70 13.94
C TRP A 204 2.73 -6.29 14.35
N GLN A 205 1.72 -7.07 13.99
CA GLN A 205 0.33 -6.79 14.32
C GLN A 205 0.10 -6.88 15.84
N MET A 206 0.66 -7.89 16.49
CA MET A 206 0.59 -8.03 17.95
C MET A 206 1.21 -6.82 18.66
N GLU A 207 2.40 -6.40 18.24
CA GLU A 207 3.14 -5.29 18.88
C GLU A 207 2.46 -3.92 18.63
N ASN A 208 1.91 -3.71 17.43
CA ASN A 208 1.40 -2.39 17.03
C ASN A 208 -0.14 -2.28 17.09
N ARG A 209 -0.87 -3.39 17.24
CA ARG A 209 -2.33 -3.45 17.26
C ARG A 209 -2.91 -4.15 18.49
N GLY A 210 -2.19 -5.08 19.11
CA GLY A 210 -2.72 -5.87 20.21
C GLY A 210 -3.32 -5.00 21.32
N LYS A 211 -2.59 -4.02 21.84
CA LYS A 211 -3.07 -3.14 22.92
C LYS A 211 -4.23 -2.23 22.49
N THR A 212 -4.25 -1.74 21.24
CA THR A 212 -5.37 -0.95 20.72
C THR A 212 -6.62 -1.79 20.48
N MET A 213 -6.47 -3.09 20.14
CA MET A 213 -7.59 -4.04 20.08
C MET A 213 -8.21 -4.26 21.47
N VAL A 214 -7.38 -4.41 22.50
CA VAL A 214 -7.83 -4.50 23.90
C VAL A 214 -8.57 -3.24 24.35
N ALA A 215 -8.09 -2.07 23.90
CA ALA A 215 -8.67 -0.76 24.24
C ALA A 215 -9.84 -0.32 23.35
N ASP A 216 -10.30 -1.17 22.43
CA ASP A 216 -11.39 -0.89 21.46
C ASP A 216 -11.13 0.38 20.61
N GLN A 217 -9.88 0.58 20.15
CA GLN A 217 -9.47 1.76 19.37
C GLN A 217 -9.07 1.35 17.96
N PHE A 218 -9.73 1.96 16.94
CA PHE A 218 -9.55 1.57 15.52
C PHE A 218 -9.49 2.75 14.54
N ASP A 219 -9.49 4.00 15.01
CA ASP A 219 -9.49 5.21 14.19
C ASP A 219 -8.08 5.57 13.67
N PHE A 220 -7.41 4.61 13.03
CA PHE A 220 -6.07 4.78 12.50
C PHE A 220 -5.73 3.68 11.48
N GLY A 221 -4.56 3.73 10.91
CA GLY A 221 -3.91 2.64 10.20
C GLY A 221 -4.52 2.34 8.84
N PHE A 222 -4.86 1.07 8.61
CA PHE A 222 -5.26 0.55 7.31
C PHE A 222 -6.74 0.15 7.30
N ALA A 223 -7.55 0.93 6.57
CA ALA A 223 -9.00 0.80 6.58
C ALA A 223 -9.49 -0.56 6.05
N VAL A 224 -10.56 -1.08 6.67
CA VAL A 224 -11.25 -2.31 6.27
C VAL A 224 -11.65 -2.30 4.78
N ASP A 225 -12.14 -1.18 4.24
CA ASP A 225 -12.49 -1.07 2.81
C ASP A 225 -11.30 -1.38 1.90
N TRP A 226 -10.10 -0.92 2.26
CA TRP A 226 -8.89 -1.20 1.49
C TRP A 226 -8.43 -2.65 1.63
N MET A 227 -8.54 -3.22 2.83
CA MET A 227 -8.22 -4.64 3.03
C MET A 227 -9.16 -5.53 2.22
N ARG A 228 -10.46 -5.26 2.20
CA ARG A 228 -11.42 -6.00 1.38
C ARG A 228 -11.14 -5.88 -0.11
N LYS A 229 -10.77 -4.69 -0.58
CA LYS A 229 -10.29 -4.50 -1.96
C LYS A 229 -9.08 -5.41 -2.23
N ASP A 230 -8.10 -5.42 -1.34
CA ASP A 230 -6.87 -6.22 -1.51
C ASP A 230 -7.19 -7.72 -1.52
N LEU A 231 -8.02 -8.20 -0.57
CA LEU A 231 -8.42 -9.61 -0.53
C LEU A 231 -9.25 -10.05 -1.74
N ASN A 232 -10.06 -9.15 -2.30
CA ASN A 232 -10.79 -9.42 -3.55
C ASN A 232 -9.82 -9.61 -4.73
N ILE A 233 -8.78 -8.78 -4.86
CA ILE A 233 -7.72 -8.95 -5.87
C ILE A 233 -7.02 -10.30 -5.66
N VAL A 234 -6.67 -10.65 -4.43
CA VAL A 234 -6.06 -11.94 -4.07
C VAL A 234 -6.92 -13.12 -4.49
N LEU A 235 -8.22 -13.09 -4.17
CA LEU A 235 -9.14 -14.18 -4.49
C LEU A 235 -9.38 -14.34 -5.99
N GLN A 236 -9.44 -13.23 -6.74
CA GLN A 236 -9.51 -13.26 -8.20
C GLN A 236 -8.23 -13.86 -8.82
N GLU A 237 -7.06 -13.50 -8.31
CA GLU A 237 -5.80 -14.08 -8.77
C GLU A 237 -5.70 -15.58 -8.43
N ALA A 238 -6.17 -15.98 -7.25
CA ALA A 238 -6.23 -17.38 -6.83
C ALA A 238 -7.11 -18.24 -7.76
N GLN A 239 -8.21 -17.68 -8.30
CA GLN A 239 -9.04 -18.36 -9.31
C GLN A 239 -8.27 -18.60 -10.62
N LYS A 240 -7.38 -17.67 -11.01
CA LYS A 240 -6.59 -17.80 -12.24
C LYS A 240 -5.45 -18.81 -12.10
N ASN A 241 -4.75 -18.80 -10.95
CA ASN A 241 -3.57 -19.64 -10.71
C ASN A 241 -3.86 -20.96 -10.00
N GLY A 242 -5.13 -21.20 -9.58
CA GLY A 242 -5.56 -22.44 -8.91
C GLY A 242 -5.22 -22.54 -7.44
N ALA A 243 -4.74 -21.47 -6.80
CA ALA A 243 -4.43 -21.48 -5.37
C ALA A 243 -5.70 -21.62 -4.51
N ARG A 244 -5.61 -22.39 -3.42
CA ARG A 244 -6.70 -22.56 -2.46
C ARG A 244 -6.47 -21.70 -1.23
N LEU A 245 -7.36 -20.72 -1.00
CA LEU A 245 -7.22 -19.71 0.04
C LEU A 245 -8.45 -19.69 0.99
N PRO A 246 -8.77 -20.81 1.69
CA PRO A 246 -9.99 -20.90 2.50
C PRO A 246 -9.99 -19.89 3.65
N VAL A 247 -8.86 -19.68 4.35
CA VAL A 247 -8.76 -18.70 5.44
C VAL A 247 -8.95 -17.28 4.92
N THR A 248 -8.30 -16.92 3.81
CA THR A 248 -8.42 -15.59 3.21
C THR A 248 -9.87 -15.28 2.81
N ALA A 249 -10.55 -16.23 2.18
CA ALA A 249 -11.94 -16.08 1.79
C ALA A 249 -12.88 -15.92 3.01
N LEU A 250 -12.65 -16.68 4.07
CA LEU A 250 -13.40 -16.58 5.30
C LEU A 250 -13.20 -15.22 5.99
N VAL A 251 -11.94 -14.77 6.08
CA VAL A 251 -11.60 -13.49 6.71
C VAL A 251 -12.14 -12.31 5.91
N ASP A 252 -12.20 -12.40 4.58
CA ASP A 252 -12.89 -11.37 3.78
C ASP A 252 -14.38 -11.24 4.16
N GLN A 253 -15.08 -12.36 4.39
CA GLN A 253 -16.46 -12.33 4.86
C GLN A 253 -16.57 -11.68 6.26
N PHE A 254 -15.62 -11.95 7.14
CA PHE A 254 -15.56 -11.33 8.45
C PHE A 254 -15.37 -9.81 8.37
N TYR A 255 -14.55 -9.32 7.43
CA TYR A 255 -14.46 -7.89 7.15
C TYR A 255 -15.77 -7.31 6.59
N ALA A 256 -16.55 -8.08 5.83
CA ALA A 256 -17.88 -7.65 5.41
C ALA A 256 -18.80 -7.38 6.59
N ASP A 257 -18.75 -8.23 7.64
CA ASP A 257 -19.51 -8.00 8.87
C ASP A 257 -19.06 -6.71 9.56
N VAL A 258 -17.74 -6.45 9.63
CA VAL A 258 -17.23 -5.19 10.19
C VAL A 258 -17.71 -3.97 9.40
N GLN A 259 -17.80 -4.05 8.07
CA GLN A 259 -18.40 -2.99 7.25
C GLN A 259 -19.87 -2.74 7.59
N GLN A 260 -20.66 -3.81 7.84
CA GLN A 260 -22.07 -3.70 8.25
C GLN A 260 -22.23 -3.08 9.64
N MET A 261 -21.25 -3.27 10.53
CA MET A 261 -21.17 -2.59 11.84
C MET A 261 -20.81 -1.09 11.72
N GLY A 262 -20.63 -0.54 10.51
CA GLY A 262 -20.20 0.83 10.28
C GLY A 262 -18.68 1.01 10.23
N GLY A 263 -17.92 -0.06 10.33
CA GLY A 263 -16.45 -0.06 10.44
C GLY A 263 -15.67 0.07 9.12
N ARG A 264 -16.29 0.61 8.06
CA ARG A 264 -15.64 0.73 6.73
C ARG A 264 -14.27 1.41 6.77
N ARG A 265 -14.11 2.40 7.66
CA ARG A 265 -12.88 3.20 7.81
C ARG A 265 -12.03 2.80 9.00
N TRP A 266 -12.49 1.86 9.83
CA TRP A 266 -11.70 1.34 10.94
C TRP A 266 -10.49 0.57 10.46
N ASP A 267 -9.45 0.53 11.30
CA ASP A 267 -8.25 -0.30 11.06
C ASP A 267 -8.62 -1.79 10.95
N THR A 268 -7.87 -2.53 10.16
CA THR A 268 -8.07 -3.98 9.95
C THR A 268 -8.13 -4.78 11.25
N SER A 269 -7.50 -4.31 12.32
CA SER A 269 -7.56 -4.93 13.65
C SER A 269 -8.95 -4.94 14.28
N SER A 270 -9.91 -4.19 13.73
CA SER A 270 -11.31 -4.16 14.14
C SER A 270 -12.09 -5.48 13.93
N LEU A 271 -11.46 -6.50 13.32
CA LEU A 271 -12.02 -7.87 13.27
C LEU A 271 -12.44 -8.40 14.64
N ILE A 272 -11.74 -7.99 15.71
CA ILE A 272 -12.08 -8.39 17.09
C ILE A 272 -13.49 -7.97 17.51
N LYS A 273 -14.04 -6.88 16.98
CA LYS A 273 -15.41 -6.40 17.32
C LYS A 273 -16.52 -7.40 16.99
N ARG A 274 -16.24 -8.39 16.19
CA ARG A 274 -17.16 -9.49 15.90
C ARG A 274 -17.19 -10.55 17.02
N LEU A 275 -16.23 -10.52 17.93
CA LEU A 275 -15.93 -11.55 18.92
C LEU A 275 -16.20 -11.09 20.37
N THR A 276 -16.35 -9.78 20.54
CA THR A 276 -16.50 -9.11 21.85
C THR A 276 -17.89 -8.50 22.04
#